data_888d5e4788b9d4b76a7649b562f05127
#
_entry.id   888d5e4788b9d4b76a7649b562f05127
#
_cell.length_a   1.000
_cell.length_b   1.000
_cell.length_c   1.000
_cell.angle_alpha   90.00
_cell.angle_beta   90.00
_cell.angle_gamma   90.00
#
_symmetry.space_group_name_H-M   'P 1'
#
loop_
_entity.id
_entity.type
_entity.pdbx_description
1 polymer ?
#
loop_
_entity_poly.entity_id
_entity_poly.type
_entity_poly.pdbx_seq_one_letter_code
_entity_poly.pdbx_strand_id
1 'polypeptide(L)'
;MGRNVYQRLIGALGLCLALVAASAWASTPAPQETTLRLLLQQPEGSIDLARAKITIDRMIDPSIDTEATLREVDQWAAKARARFPAGASNKVKMDLLISTLYEPGPWNDHRPFGYDYTDPFGQDVNNGLLSHYFATRKGQCVIMPIAFLVIGQRLGLPLTMTTAPYHLIVKYGDEEQGQWTNFEATSALFHPDSGYEQAMSIPPEATRNDTFLRPFSQRETAALFATASLLPHYRAGKQAERMLAASDLILAANPKDVNAMTFRGDAYYLLIEQRFKAKYPKAEQTAGATRRVSGLQQATLGLV
;
A
#
# COMPACT_ATOMS: atom_id res chain seq x y z
N MET A 1 24.39 48.53 -42.71
CA MET A 1 24.78 47.26 -42.07
C MET A 1 24.35 47.11 -40.60
N GLY A 2 23.33 47.81 -40.12
CA GLY A 2 23.00 47.89 -38.70
C GLY A 2 21.65 47.30 -38.25
N ARG A 3 20.73 46.93 -39.17
CA ARG A 3 19.37 46.49 -38.82
C ARG A 3 19.21 44.97 -38.53
N ASN A 4 20.11 44.16 -39.05
CA ASN A 4 19.99 42.68 -38.92
C ASN A 4 20.58 42.14 -37.61
N VAL A 5 21.41 42.88 -36.91
CA VAL A 5 22.00 42.44 -35.60
C VAL A 5 21.01 42.59 -34.46
N TYR A 6 20.21 43.70 -34.47
CA TYR A 6 19.21 43.93 -33.41
C TYR A 6 18.06 42.93 -33.44
N GLN A 7 17.62 42.50 -34.64
CA GLN A 7 16.53 41.49 -34.76
C GLN A 7 16.96 40.09 -34.28
N ARG A 8 18.24 39.74 -34.47
CA ARG A 8 18.79 38.46 -34.00
C ARG A 8 19.01 38.43 -32.47
N LEU A 9 19.31 39.56 -31.86
CA LEU A 9 19.46 39.67 -30.40
C LEU A 9 18.12 39.64 -29.68
N ILE A 10 17.05 40.22 -30.24
CA ILE A 10 15.70 40.17 -29.65
C ILE A 10 15.12 38.77 -29.77
N GLY A 11 15.38 38.04 -30.87
CA GLY A 11 14.96 36.63 -31.04
C GLY A 11 15.65 35.67 -30.04
N ALA A 12 16.93 35.88 -29.76
CA ALA A 12 17.68 35.06 -28.83
C ALA A 12 17.30 35.30 -27.36
N LEU A 13 17.00 36.54 -26.98
CA LEU A 13 16.50 36.86 -25.63
C LEU A 13 15.07 36.32 -25.38
N GLY A 14 14.21 36.36 -26.41
CA GLY A 14 12.87 35.81 -26.30
C GLY A 14 12.84 34.29 -26.15
N LEU A 15 13.78 33.58 -26.80
CA LEU A 15 13.89 32.11 -26.69
C LEU A 15 14.47 31.67 -25.33
N CYS A 16 15.40 32.40 -24.78
CA CYS A 16 15.96 32.13 -23.44
C CYS A 16 14.94 32.38 -22.32
N LEU A 17 14.10 33.40 -22.44
CA LEU A 17 13.01 33.67 -21.48
C LEU A 17 11.89 32.63 -21.55
N ALA A 18 11.59 32.08 -22.72
CA ALA A 18 10.59 31.00 -22.86
C ALA A 18 11.08 29.67 -22.31
N LEU A 19 12.39 29.37 -22.37
CA LEU A 19 12.99 28.16 -21.79
C LEU A 19 13.10 28.21 -20.28
N VAL A 20 13.26 29.39 -19.66
CA VAL A 20 13.28 29.57 -18.21
C VAL A 20 11.88 29.51 -17.61
N ALA A 21 10.84 29.91 -18.37
CA ALA A 21 9.45 29.83 -17.90
C ALA A 21 8.86 28.41 -17.96
N ALA A 22 9.41 27.50 -18.78
CA ALA A 22 8.95 26.11 -18.87
C ALA A 22 9.52 25.19 -17.77
N SER A 23 10.57 25.61 -17.04
CA SER A 23 11.18 24.83 -15.96
C SER A 23 10.63 25.16 -14.56
N ALA A 24 9.68 26.05 -14.45
CA ALA A 24 9.17 26.55 -13.14
C ALA A 24 7.93 25.80 -12.60
N TRP A 25 7.54 24.67 -13.19
CA TRP A 25 6.34 23.93 -12.76
C TRP A 25 6.61 22.51 -12.26
N ALA A 26 7.84 22.14 -12.05
CA ALA A 26 8.15 20.99 -11.22
C ALA A 26 8.06 21.41 -9.75
N SER A 27 6.85 21.36 -9.18
CA SER A 27 6.68 21.52 -7.73
C SER A 27 7.59 20.52 -7.02
N THR A 28 8.40 20.99 -6.06
CA THR A 28 9.21 20.11 -5.22
C THR A 28 8.28 19.05 -4.62
N PRO A 29 8.58 17.75 -4.77
CA PRO A 29 7.73 16.69 -4.22
C PRO A 29 7.50 16.91 -2.73
N ALA A 30 6.28 16.68 -2.24
CA ALA A 30 6.01 16.77 -0.81
C ALA A 30 6.91 15.78 -0.04
N PRO A 31 7.33 16.10 1.20
CA PRO A 31 8.23 15.24 1.97
C PRO A 31 7.75 13.77 2.07
N GLN A 32 6.44 13.56 2.19
CA GLN A 32 5.85 12.22 2.23
C GLN A 32 5.96 11.48 0.89
N GLU A 33 5.77 12.18 -0.23
CA GLU A 33 5.97 11.62 -1.58
C GLU A 33 7.43 11.20 -1.80
N THR A 34 8.37 12.04 -1.37
CA THR A 34 9.80 11.70 -1.42
C THR A 34 10.11 10.46 -0.58
N THR A 35 9.56 10.37 0.63
CA THR A 35 9.75 9.22 1.52
C THR A 35 9.18 7.94 0.90
N LEU A 36 7.96 7.98 0.35
CA LEU A 36 7.36 6.81 -0.32
C LEU A 36 8.18 6.39 -1.55
N ARG A 37 8.63 7.35 -2.35
CA ARG A 37 9.49 7.09 -3.51
C ARG A 37 10.79 6.38 -3.10
N LEU A 38 11.50 6.89 -2.12
CA LEU A 38 12.75 6.28 -1.62
C LEU A 38 12.51 4.88 -1.06
N LEU A 39 11.40 4.66 -0.35
CA LEU A 39 11.02 3.35 0.16
C LEU A 39 10.84 2.34 -0.99
N LEU A 40 10.08 2.71 -2.02
CA LEU A 40 9.75 1.81 -3.14
C LEU A 40 10.91 1.66 -4.15
N GLN A 41 11.95 2.49 -4.07
CA GLN A 41 13.16 2.37 -4.90
C GLN A 41 14.27 1.56 -4.24
N GLN A 42 14.12 1.08 -3.00
CA GLN A 42 15.11 0.22 -2.37
C GLN A 42 15.35 -1.04 -3.21
N PRO A 43 16.57 -1.61 -3.20
CA PRO A 43 16.83 -2.88 -3.86
C PRO A 43 15.89 -3.97 -3.34
N GLU A 44 15.37 -4.80 -4.25
CA GLU A 44 14.56 -5.97 -3.89
C GLU A 44 15.40 -6.88 -2.96
N GLY A 45 14.80 -7.45 -1.95
CA GLY A 45 15.53 -8.27 -0.97
C GLY A 45 16.20 -7.48 0.17
N SER A 46 16.34 -6.15 0.05
CA SER A 46 16.83 -5.30 1.15
C SER A 46 15.72 -4.59 1.91
N ILE A 47 14.47 -4.74 1.48
CA ILE A 47 13.31 -4.06 2.09
C ILE A 47 12.94 -4.75 3.39
N ASP A 48 13.16 -4.05 4.51
CA ASP A 48 12.60 -4.44 5.80
C ASP A 48 11.12 -4.06 5.83
N LEU A 49 10.25 -5.06 5.69
CA LEU A 49 8.79 -4.85 5.59
C LEU A 49 8.19 -4.25 6.87
N ALA A 50 8.74 -4.55 8.05
CA ALA A 50 8.31 -3.92 9.29
C ALA A 50 8.61 -2.42 9.28
N ARG A 51 9.83 -2.05 8.93
CA ARG A 51 10.24 -0.64 8.80
C ARG A 51 9.46 0.06 7.68
N ALA A 52 9.20 -0.63 6.56
CA ALA A 52 8.38 -0.11 5.47
C ALA A 52 6.96 0.23 5.95
N LYS A 53 6.30 -0.69 6.65
CA LYS A 53 4.95 -0.46 7.21
C LYS A 53 4.95 0.70 8.20
N ILE A 54 5.89 0.74 9.13
CA ILE A 54 5.98 1.82 10.14
C ILE A 54 6.26 3.18 9.46
N THR A 55 7.08 3.20 8.41
CA THR A 55 7.33 4.42 7.63
C THR A 55 6.04 4.95 7.00
N ILE A 56 5.21 4.06 6.45
CA ILE A 56 3.91 4.40 5.89
C ILE A 56 2.94 4.84 7.00
N ASP A 57 2.92 4.15 8.14
CA ASP A 57 2.08 4.51 9.28
C ASP A 57 2.40 5.91 9.80
N ARG A 58 3.67 6.30 9.82
CA ARG A 58 4.11 7.66 10.22
C ARG A 58 3.71 8.75 9.22
N MET A 59 3.37 8.41 8.00
CA MET A 59 2.77 9.38 7.07
C MET A 59 1.31 9.69 7.46
N ILE A 60 0.67 8.77 8.19
CA ILE A 60 -0.69 8.89 8.71
C ILE A 60 -0.66 9.54 10.10
N ASP A 61 0.14 8.98 11.00
CA ASP A 61 0.38 9.50 12.36
C ASP A 61 1.88 9.70 12.62
N PRO A 62 2.39 10.93 12.50
CA PRO A 62 3.80 11.25 12.74
C PRO A 62 4.30 10.98 14.17
N SER A 63 3.41 10.81 15.14
CA SER A 63 3.76 10.57 16.55
C SER A 63 4.25 9.14 16.82
N ILE A 64 4.06 8.20 15.90
CA ILE A 64 4.47 6.80 16.05
C ILE A 64 6.00 6.71 16.25
N ASP A 65 6.41 6.09 17.35
CA ASP A 65 7.80 5.76 17.62
C ASP A 65 8.22 4.53 16.80
N THR A 66 9.04 4.77 15.79
CA THR A 66 9.54 3.72 14.89
C THR A 66 10.28 2.62 15.65
N GLU A 67 11.20 2.98 16.53
CA GLU A 67 12.05 2.01 17.21
C GLU A 67 11.29 1.24 18.29
N ALA A 68 10.33 1.88 18.96
CA ALA A 68 9.43 1.17 19.87
C ALA A 68 8.59 0.13 19.13
N THR A 69 8.00 0.49 17.98
CA THR A 69 7.17 -0.44 17.20
C THR A 69 8.01 -1.58 16.59
N LEU A 70 9.24 -1.31 16.15
CA LEU A 70 10.15 -2.37 15.70
C LEU A 70 10.50 -3.33 16.83
N ARG A 71 10.75 -2.80 18.04
CA ARG A 71 10.97 -3.66 19.23
C ARG A 71 9.79 -4.59 19.52
N GLU A 72 8.54 -4.13 19.33
CA GLU A 72 7.37 -5.00 19.44
C GLU A 72 7.38 -6.13 18.40
N VAL A 73 7.69 -5.84 17.14
CA VAL A 73 7.85 -6.88 16.09
C VAL A 73 8.91 -7.90 16.51
N ASP A 74 10.07 -7.43 16.95
CA ASP A 74 11.20 -8.29 17.36
C ASP A 74 10.86 -9.12 18.60
N GLN A 75 10.12 -8.58 19.56
CA GLN A 75 9.65 -9.29 20.76
C GLN A 75 8.68 -10.42 20.40
N TRP A 76 7.71 -10.18 19.49
CA TRP A 76 6.81 -11.23 19.04
C TRP A 76 7.55 -12.31 18.26
N ALA A 77 8.49 -11.93 17.41
CA ALA A 77 9.36 -12.89 16.74
C ALA A 77 10.20 -13.71 17.75
N ALA A 78 10.74 -13.09 18.79
CA ALA A 78 11.49 -13.76 19.84
C ALA A 78 10.62 -14.76 20.64
N LYS A 79 9.39 -14.37 20.99
CA LYS A 79 8.42 -15.26 21.67
C LYS A 79 8.12 -16.52 20.83
N ALA A 80 7.90 -16.36 19.51
CA ALA A 80 7.69 -17.49 18.62
C ALA A 80 8.96 -18.35 18.48
N ARG A 81 10.14 -17.73 18.28
CA ARG A 81 11.42 -18.41 18.13
C ARG A 81 11.79 -19.25 19.37
N ALA A 82 11.47 -18.77 20.57
CA ALA A 82 11.73 -19.50 21.81
C ALA A 82 10.97 -20.84 21.91
N ARG A 83 9.95 -21.03 21.07
CA ARG A 83 9.16 -22.26 21.00
C ARG A 83 9.63 -23.23 19.89
N PHE A 84 10.58 -22.81 19.04
CA PHE A 84 11.04 -23.65 17.94
C PHE A 84 11.93 -24.78 18.43
N PRO A 85 11.61 -26.05 18.11
CA PRO A 85 12.55 -27.14 18.34
C PRO A 85 13.82 -26.96 17.48
N ALA A 86 14.91 -27.51 17.97
CA ALA A 86 16.15 -27.53 17.20
C ALA A 86 15.92 -28.27 15.86
N GLY A 87 16.34 -27.65 14.75
CA GLY A 87 16.16 -28.24 13.41
C GLY A 87 14.71 -28.22 12.89
N ALA A 88 13.81 -27.44 13.52
CA ALA A 88 12.41 -27.35 13.07
C ALA A 88 12.29 -26.95 11.60
N SER A 89 11.45 -27.66 10.84
CA SER A 89 11.09 -27.29 9.47
C SER A 89 10.34 -25.95 9.42
N ASN A 90 10.25 -25.32 8.26
CA ASN A 90 9.49 -24.08 8.09
C ASN A 90 8.00 -24.29 8.40
N LYS A 91 7.45 -25.48 8.10
CA LYS A 91 6.07 -25.85 8.48
C LYS A 91 5.86 -25.81 10.00
N VAL A 92 6.74 -26.45 10.77
CA VAL A 92 6.68 -26.43 12.23
C VAL A 92 6.82 -25.02 12.80
N LYS A 93 7.74 -24.22 12.25
CA LYS A 93 7.91 -22.81 12.65
C LYS A 93 6.65 -21.99 12.35
N MET A 94 6.02 -22.25 11.19
CA MET A 94 4.77 -21.58 10.77
C MET A 94 3.64 -21.90 11.76
N ASP A 95 3.42 -23.17 12.10
CA ASP A 95 2.39 -23.61 13.04
C ASP A 95 2.63 -23.00 14.44
N LEU A 96 3.89 -22.94 14.88
CA LEU A 96 4.26 -22.30 16.14
C LEU A 96 4.09 -20.78 16.13
N LEU A 97 4.32 -20.11 15.02
CA LEU A 97 4.01 -18.69 14.87
C LEU A 97 2.49 -18.46 14.96
N ILE A 98 1.71 -19.25 14.24
CA ILE A 98 0.23 -19.19 14.27
C ILE A 98 -0.27 -19.33 15.71
N SER A 99 0.14 -20.40 16.41
CA SER A 99 -0.30 -20.62 17.79
C SER A 99 0.23 -19.56 18.76
N THR A 100 1.44 -18.99 18.52
CA THR A 100 1.98 -17.90 19.34
C THR A 100 1.11 -16.66 19.29
N LEU A 101 0.59 -16.33 18.12
CA LEU A 101 -0.19 -15.11 17.92
C LEU A 101 -1.68 -15.31 18.21
N TYR A 102 -2.26 -16.45 17.80
CA TYR A 102 -3.72 -16.61 17.74
C TYR A 102 -4.32 -17.59 18.75
N GLU A 103 -3.50 -18.39 19.45
CA GLU A 103 -3.99 -19.29 20.50
C GLU A 103 -3.59 -18.77 21.90
N PRO A 104 -4.49 -18.85 22.89
CA PRO A 104 -4.17 -18.41 24.24
C PRO A 104 -3.10 -19.30 24.87
N GLY A 105 -2.07 -18.70 25.46
CA GLY A 105 -1.00 -19.42 26.12
C GLY A 105 -0.08 -18.50 26.93
N PRO A 106 0.86 -19.08 27.72
CA PRO A 106 1.79 -18.28 28.53
C PRO A 106 2.70 -17.38 27.67
N TRP A 107 2.91 -17.70 26.39
CA TRP A 107 3.70 -16.91 25.45
C TRP A 107 3.04 -15.59 25.04
N ASN A 108 1.75 -15.44 25.25
CA ASN A 108 1.00 -14.22 24.93
C ASN A 108 0.11 -13.74 26.10
N ASP A 109 0.45 -14.15 27.33
CA ASP A 109 -0.27 -13.78 28.56
C ASP A 109 -1.76 -14.20 28.52
N HIS A 110 -2.06 -15.32 27.84
CA HIS A 110 -3.41 -15.82 27.57
C HIS A 110 -4.32 -14.80 26.84
N ARG A 111 -3.72 -13.83 26.15
CA ARG A 111 -4.39 -12.78 25.38
C ARG A 111 -3.92 -12.82 23.91
N PRO A 112 -4.45 -13.72 23.10
CA PRO A 112 -4.08 -13.81 21.68
C PRO A 112 -4.54 -12.58 20.89
N PHE A 113 -3.94 -12.37 19.76
CA PHE A 113 -4.46 -11.48 18.73
C PHE A 113 -5.77 -12.04 18.17
N GLY A 114 -6.66 -11.16 17.70
CA GLY A 114 -7.93 -11.59 17.13
C GLY A 114 -8.60 -10.52 16.30
N TYR A 115 -9.71 -10.90 15.68
CA TYR A 115 -10.50 -10.00 14.85
C TYR A 115 -11.23 -8.96 15.70
N ASP A 116 -11.29 -7.72 15.20
CA ASP A 116 -12.03 -6.64 15.83
C ASP A 116 -13.45 -6.55 15.25
N TYR A 117 -14.39 -7.13 15.97
CA TYR A 117 -15.81 -7.07 15.60
C TYR A 117 -16.48 -5.74 15.92
N THR A 118 -15.80 -4.81 16.60
CA THR A 118 -16.34 -3.47 16.91
C THR A 118 -16.19 -2.50 15.75
N ASP A 119 -15.20 -2.76 14.87
CA ASP A 119 -14.98 -2.02 13.61
C ASP A 119 -14.76 -2.99 12.45
N PRO A 120 -15.79 -3.78 12.06
CA PRO A 120 -15.61 -4.86 11.09
C PRO A 120 -15.25 -4.39 9.68
N PHE A 121 -15.45 -3.10 9.39
CA PHE A 121 -15.15 -2.49 8.09
C PHE A 121 -13.89 -1.62 8.10
N GLY A 122 -13.14 -1.57 9.21
CA GLY A 122 -11.91 -0.79 9.31
C GLY A 122 -12.11 0.71 9.09
N GLN A 123 -13.17 1.29 9.65
CA GLN A 123 -13.48 2.71 9.50
C GLN A 123 -12.57 3.61 10.34
N ASP A 124 -12.09 3.11 11.47
CA ASP A 124 -11.09 3.82 12.27
C ASP A 124 -9.70 3.60 11.65
N VAL A 125 -9.09 4.70 11.20
CA VAL A 125 -7.75 4.69 10.60
C VAL A 125 -6.69 4.09 11.52
N ASN A 126 -6.84 4.23 12.84
CA ASN A 126 -5.91 3.67 13.83
C ASN A 126 -5.86 2.14 13.77
N ASN A 127 -6.97 1.49 13.43
CA ASN A 127 -7.05 0.04 13.29
C ASN A 127 -6.18 -0.51 12.13
N GLY A 128 -5.71 0.36 11.23
CA GLY A 128 -4.74 0.02 10.19
C GLY A 128 -3.28 0.22 10.59
N LEU A 129 -2.99 0.76 11.80
CA LEU A 129 -1.64 1.07 12.26
C LEU A 129 -1.04 -0.11 13.03
N LEU A 130 0.22 -0.44 12.72
CA LEU A 130 0.91 -1.59 13.33
C LEU A 130 1.09 -1.43 14.85
N SER A 131 1.46 -0.24 15.31
CA SER A 131 1.61 0.07 16.73
C SER A 131 0.30 -0.09 17.51
N HIS A 132 -0.82 0.36 16.92
CA HIS A 132 -2.15 0.21 17.53
C HIS A 132 -2.57 -1.27 17.62
N TYR A 133 -2.31 -2.05 16.57
CA TYR A 133 -2.61 -3.48 16.56
C TYR A 133 -1.85 -4.23 17.66
N PHE A 134 -0.56 -3.94 17.87
CA PHE A 134 0.19 -4.55 18.95
C PHE A 134 -0.33 -4.15 20.34
N ALA A 135 -0.74 -2.90 20.53
CA ALA A 135 -1.27 -2.43 21.80
C ALA A 135 -2.65 -3.04 22.14
N THR A 136 -3.55 -3.12 21.16
CA THR A 136 -4.93 -3.59 21.35
C THR A 136 -5.09 -5.09 21.19
N ARG A 137 -4.21 -5.74 20.39
CA ARG A 137 -4.32 -7.13 19.91
C ARG A 137 -5.62 -7.39 19.14
N LYS A 138 -6.20 -6.36 18.57
CA LYS A 138 -7.43 -6.41 17.75
C LYS A 138 -7.19 -5.76 16.40
N GLY A 139 -7.64 -6.42 15.32
CA GLY A 139 -7.47 -5.92 13.97
C GLY A 139 -8.40 -6.57 12.96
N GLN A 140 -8.27 -6.19 11.72
CA GLN A 140 -9.10 -6.68 10.62
C GLN A 140 -8.23 -7.31 9.51
N CYS A 141 -8.88 -7.63 8.38
CA CYS A 141 -8.27 -8.28 7.22
C CYS A 141 -7.11 -7.51 6.56
N VAL A 142 -6.84 -6.27 6.98
CA VAL A 142 -5.68 -5.49 6.52
C VAL A 142 -4.50 -5.67 7.46
N ILE A 143 -4.67 -5.33 8.76
CA ILE A 143 -3.52 -5.26 9.68
C ILE A 143 -3.09 -6.64 10.19
N MET A 144 -4.01 -7.60 10.34
CA MET A 144 -3.68 -8.94 10.83
C MET A 144 -2.67 -9.67 9.93
N PRO A 145 -2.89 -9.77 8.60
CA PRO A 145 -1.92 -10.40 7.71
C PRO A 145 -0.61 -9.62 7.59
N ILE A 146 -0.65 -8.29 7.66
CA ILE A 146 0.56 -7.45 7.65
C ILE A 146 1.42 -7.73 8.88
N ALA A 147 0.83 -7.73 10.08
CA ALA A 147 1.54 -8.02 11.32
C ALA A 147 2.13 -9.44 11.32
N PHE A 148 1.36 -10.44 10.86
CA PHE A 148 1.84 -11.80 10.71
C PHE A 148 3.06 -11.88 9.78
N LEU A 149 2.98 -11.24 8.61
CA LEU A 149 4.06 -11.22 7.63
C LEU A 149 5.34 -10.60 8.18
N VAL A 150 5.26 -9.41 8.82
CA VAL A 150 6.47 -8.71 9.31
C VAL A 150 7.15 -9.46 10.47
N ILE A 151 6.38 -10.14 11.32
CA ILE A 151 6.93 -11.03 12.34
C ILE A 151 7.56 -12.27 11.70
N GLY A 152 6.89 -12.88 10.71
CA GLY A 152 7.40 -14.03 9.98
C GLY A 152 8.69 -13.74 9.21
N GLN A 153 8.85 -12.53 8.67
CA GLN A 153 10.10 -12.09 8.04
C GLN A 153 11.26 -12.07 9.05
N ARG A 154 11.03 -11.65 10.31
CA ARG A 154 12.04 -11.71 11.38
C ARG A 154 12.45 -13.13 11.74
N LEU A 155 11.60 -14.10 11.44
CA LEU A 155 11.84 -15.53 11.69
C LEU A 155 12.48 -16.25 10.50
N GLY A 156 12.66 -15.56 9.37
CA GLY A 156 13.18 -16.13 8.13
C GLY A 156 12.21 -17.11 7.47
N LEU A 157 10.90 -16.96 7.73
CA LEU A 157 9.89 -17.80 7.09
C LEU A 157 9.66 -17.36 5.64
N PRO A 158 9.41 -18.31 4.71
CA PRO A 158 9.13 -18.01 3.31
C PRO A 158 7.70 -17.47 3.14
N LEU A 159 7.50 -16.22 3.56
CA LEU A 159 6.21 -15.54 3.53
C LEU A 159 6.22 -14.36 2.56
N THR A 160 5.10 -14.16 1.89
CA THR A 160 4.82 -12.94 1.14
C THR A 160 3.34 -12.59 1.21
N MET A 161 2.95 -11.48 0.57
CA MET A 161 1.55 -11.08 0.46
C MET A 161 0.95 -11.46 -0.88
N THR A 162 -0.36 -11.55 -0.88
CA THR A 162 -1.20 -11.48 -2.07
C THR A 162 -2.50 -10.75 -1.75
N THR A 163 -3.32 -10.50 -2.76
CA THR A 163 -4.63 -9.89 -2.63
C THR A 163 -5.72 -10.74 -3.23
N ALA A 164 -6.92 -10.63 -2.68
CA ALA A 164 -8.19 -10.94 -3.30
C ALA A 164 -9.05 -9.65 -3.29
N PRO A 165 -10.24 -9.61 -3.94
CA PRO A 165 -11.10 -8.44 -3.88
C PRO A 165 -11.36 -7.97 -2.44
N TYR A 166 -10.91 -6.74 -2.11
CA TYR A 166 -11.03 -6.11 -0.78
C TYR A 166 -10.41 -6.90 0.38
N HIS A 167 -9.43 -7.78 0.10
CA HIS A 167 -8.86 -8.65 1.11
C HIS A 167 -7.35 -8.83 0.94
N LEU A 168 -6.63 -8.90 2.06
CA LEU A 168 -5.19 -9.19 2.11
C LEU A 168 -4.96 -10.59 2.65
N ILE A 169 -4.05 -11.32 2.03
CA ILE A 169 -3.76 -12.72 2.36
C ILE A 169 -2.24 -12.90 2.46
N VAL A 170 -1.79 -13.69 3.42
CA VAL A 170 -0.39 -14.13 3.48
C VAL A 170 -0.22 -15.38 2.61
N LYS A 171 0.78 -15.39 1.74
CA LYS A 171 1.22 -16.62 1.09
C LYS A 171 2.41 -17.22 1.83
N TYR A 172 2.32 -18.50 2.10
CA TYR A 172 3.39 -19.32 2.66
C TYR A 172 3.98 -20.21 1.55
N GLY A 173 5.29 -20.10 1.32
CA GLY A 173 6.03 -20.98 0.41
C GLY A 173 6.29 -22.31 1.07
N ASP A 174 5.50 -23.32 0.73
CA ASP A 174 5.67 -24.66 1.25
C ASP A 174 6.79 -25.36 0.47
N GLU A 175 7.96 -25.48 1.11
CA GLU A 175 9.15 -26.10 0.51
C GLU A 175 8.94 -27.61 0.27
N GLU A 176 8.13 -28.27 1.10
CA GLU A 176 7.85 -29.71 0.98
C GLU A 176 6.93 -30.00 -0.23
N GLN A 177 5.99 -29.12 -0.49
CA GLN A 177 5.05 -29.23 -1.61
C GLN A 177 5.52 -28.50 -2.87
N GLY A 178 6.55 -27.64 -2.75
CA GLY A 178 7.07 -26.85 -3.86
C GLY A 178 6.07 -25.81 -4.40
N GLN A 179 5.14 -25.36 -3.58
CA GLN A 179 4.06 -24.46 -3.98
C GLN A 179 3.73 -23.42 -2.92
N TRP A 180 2.99 -22.37 -3.31
CA TRP A 180 2.46 -21.37 -2.42
C TRP A 180 1.08 -21.77 -1.90
N THR A 181 0.87 -21.63 -0.59
CA THR A 181 -0.42 -21.84 0.09
C THR A 181 -0.87 -20.55 0.74
N ASN A 182 -2.17 -20.26 0.76
CA ASN A 182 -2.70 -19.08 1.42
C ASN A 182 -2.94 -19.33 2.90
N PHE A 183 -2.46 -18.42 3.73
CA PHE A 183 -2.77 -18.37 5.15
C PHE A 183 -3.70 -17.18 5.41
N GLU A 184 -4.90 -17.49 5.91
CA GLU A 184 -5.93 -16.52 6.29
C GLU A 184 -5.71 -16.09 7.75
N ALA A 185 -5.13 -14.91 7.94
CA ALA A 185 -4.77 -14.42 9.28
C ALA A 185 -5.99 -14.15 10.18
N THR A 186 -7.16 -13.87 9.59
CA THR A 186 -8.38 -13.56 10.35
C THR A 186 -9.04 -14.79 10.97
N SER A 187 -8.83 -15.96 10.39
CA SER A 187 -9.31 -17.25 10.90
C SER A 187 -8.20 -18.18 11.40
N ALA A 188 -6.93 -17.83 11.17
CA ALA A 188 -5.75 -18.64 11.45
C ALA A 188 -5.74 -20.00 10.70
N LEU A 189 -6.32 -20.05 9.49
CA LEU A 189 -6.46 -21.25 8.68
C LEU A 189 -5.77 -21.12 7.32
N PHE A 190 -5.44 -22.28 6.74
CA PHE A 190 -4.97 -22.36 5.35
C PHE A 190 -6.13 -22.60 4.39
N HIS A 191 -6.11 -21.89 3.25
CA HIS A 191 -7.11 -22.05 2.19
C HIS A 191 -6.44 -22.14 0.81
N PRO A 192 -6.93 -23.00 -0.09
CA PRO A 192 -6.47 -23.03 -1.48
C PRO A 192 -6.95 -21.76 -2.23
N ASP A 193 -6.28 -21.43 -3.33
CA ASP A 193 -6.69 -20.33 -4.23
C ASP A 193 -8.15 -20.49 -4.68
N SER A 194 -8.57 -21.73 -5.00
CA SER A 194 -9.94 -22.04 -5.42
C SER A 194 -11.01 -21.66 -4.37
N GLY A 195 -10.66 -21.68 -3.08
CA GLY A 195 -11.55 -21.24 -2.01
C GLY A 195 -11.85 -19.75 -2.11
N TYR A 196 -10.83 -18.93 -2.36
CA TYR A 196 -11.01 -17.49 -2.57
C TYR A 196 -11.68 -17.18 -3.91
N GLU A 197 -11.32 -17.91 -4.99
CA GLU A 197 -11.96 -17.76 -6.30
C GLU A 197 -13.47 -17.94 -6.19
N GLN A 198 -13.90 -18.98 -5.49
CA GLN A 198 -15.32 -19.27 -5.29
C GLN A 198 -15.99 -18.26 -4.33
N ALA A 199 -15.40 -18.03 -3.15
CA ALA A 199 -16.01 -17.20 -2.10
C ALA A 199 -16.12 -15.72 -2.50
N MET A 200 -15.16 -15.22 -3.30
CA MET A 200 -15.08 -13.82 -3.70
C MET A 200 -15.44 -13.60 -5.18
N SER A 201 -15.93 -14.64 -5.87
CA SER A 201 -16.33 -14.60 -7.28
C SER A 201 -15.23 -14.03 -8.18
N ILE A 202 -13.97 -14.44 -7.96
CA ILE A 202 -12.83 -13.98 -8.74
C ILE A 202 -12.92 -14.60 -10.14
N PRO A 203 -12.99 -13.80 -11.22
CA PRO A 203 -13.04 -14.34 -12.57
C PRO A 203 -11.73 -15.07 -12.89
N PRO A 204 -11.77 -16.21 -13.62
CA PRO A 204 -10.56 -16.95 -14.01
C PRO A 204 -9.54 -16.09 -14.78
N GLU A 205 -10.01 -15.08 -15.50
CA GLU A 205 -9.16 -14.12 -16.20
C GLU A 205 -8.28 -13.31 -15.23
N ALA A 206 -8.84 -12.90 -14.09
CA ALA A 206 -8.12 -12.10 -13.10
C ALA A 206 -6.96 -12.89 -12.46
N THR A 207 -7.15 -14.20 -12.23
CA THR A 207 -6.08 -15.08 -11.75
C THR A 207 -5.06 -15.34 -12.86
N ARG A 208 -5.50 -15.66 -14.09
CA ARG A 208 -4.58 -15.87 -15.23
C ARG A 208 -3.76 -14.62 -15.58
N ASN A 209 -4.28 -13.44 -15.35
CA ASN A 209 -3.60 -12.17 -15.59
C ASN A 209 -2.77 -11.72 -14.38
N ASP A 210 -2.61 -12.54 -13.35
CA ASP A 210 -1.90 -12.23 -12.11
C ASP A 210 -2.43 -10.97 -11.40
N THR A 211 -3.71 -10.68 -11.51
CA THR A 211 -4.33 -9.56 -10.79
C THR A 211 -4.52 -9.89 -9.33
N PHE A 212 -4.95 -11.14 -9.04
CA PHE A 212 -5.18 -11.66 -7.69
C PHE A 212 -4.44 -12.98 -7.47
N LEU A 213 -4.25 -13.33 -6.21
CA LEU A 213 -3.76 -14.61 -5.71
C LEU A 213 -2.32 -14.98 -6.11
N ARG A 214 -1.58 -14.14 -6.82
CA ARG A 214 -0.15 -14.36 -7.07
C ARG A 214 0.70 -13.92 -5.87
N PRO A 215 1.86 -14.54 -5.63
CA PRO A 215 2.79 -14.04 -4.62
C PRO A 215 3.40 -12.70 -5.07
N PHE A 216 3.49 -11.75 -4.15
CA PHE A 216 4.08 -10.44 -4.39
C PHE A 216 5.58 -10.44 -4.09
N SER A 217 6.34 -9.60 -4.76
CA SER A 217 7.70 -9.26 -4.37
C SER A 217 7.71 -8.41 -3.10
N GLN A 218 8.87 -8.20 -2.47
CA GLN A 218 8.96 -7.33 -1.29
C GLN A 218 8.59 -5.88 -1.61
N ARG A 219 8.96 -5.40 -2.80
CA ARG A 219 8.58 -4.05 -3.25
C ARG A 219 7.08 -3.92 -3.49
N GLU A 220 6.48 -4.90 -4.13
CA GLU A 220 5.02 -4.93 -4.32
C GLU A 220 4.29 -5.02 -2.99
N THR A 221 4.83 -5.78 -2.04
CA THR A 221 4.30 -5.87 -0.66
C THR A 221 4.40 -4.52 0.07
N ALA A 222 5.52 -3.81 -0.04
CA ALA A 222 5.65 -2.46 0.53
C ALA A 222 4.69 -1.46 -0.14
N ALA A 223 4.50 -1.54 -1.46
CA ALA A 223 3.52 -0.75 -2.19
C ALA A 223 2.10 -1.06 -1.72
N LEU A 224 1.76 -2.34 -1.53
CA LEU A 224 0.47 -2.77 -0.99
C LEU A 224 0.17 -2.17 0.39
N PHE A 225 1.18 -2.03 1.28
CA PHE A 225 0.97 -1.38 2.57
C PHE A 225 0.52 0.07 2.41
N ALA A 226 1.08 0.80 1.43
CA ALA A 226 0.65 2.15 1.12
C ALA A 226 -0.77 2.17 0.49
N THR A 227 -1.07 1.23 -0.40
CA THR A 227 -2.43 1.07 -0.95
C THR A 227 -3.46 0.85 0.14
N ALA A 228 -3.16 -0.03 1.09
CA ALA A 228 -4.11 -0.46 2.11
C ALA A 228 -4.29 0.54 3.27
N SER A 229 -3.30 1.40 3.54
CA SER A 229 -3.34 2.33 4.69
C SER A 229 -3.30 3.80 4.27
N LEU A 230 -2.36 4.19 3.40
CA LEU A 230 -2.11 5.59 3.07
C LEU A 230 -3.14 6.17 2.11
N LEU A 231 -3.53 5.42 1.06
CA LEU A 231 -4.51 5.91 0.08
C LEU A 231 -5.90 6.12 0.70
N PRO A 232 -6.45 5.21 1.54
CA PRO A 232 -7.68 5.46 2.29
C PRO A 232 -7.59 6.71 3.19
N HIS A 233 -6.44 6.92 3.86
CA HIS A 233 -6.21 8.11 4.67
C HIS A 233 -6.28 9.41 3.83
N TYR A 234 -5.61 9.44 2.68
CA TYR A 234 -5.66 10.59 1.77
C TYR A 234 -7.05 10.83 1.20
N ARG A 235 -7.79 9.76 0.89
CA ARG A 235 -9.18 9.83 0.43
C ARG A 235 -10.09 10.44 1.50
N ALA A 236 -10.01 9.96 2.74
CA ALA A 236 -10.78 10.47 3.87
C ALA A 236 -10.49 11.95 4.13
N GLY A 237 -9.22 12.36 4.04
CA GLY A 237 -8.77 13.75 4.16
C GLY A 237 -9.00 14.60 2.91
N LYS A 238 -9.59 14.04 1.84
CA LYS A 238 -9.81 14.73 0.54
C LYS A 238 -8.52 15.33 -0.05
N GLN A 239 -7.38 14.68 0.18
CA GLN A 239 -6.05 15.11 -0.25
C GLN A 239 -5.74 14.61 -1.67
N ALA A 240 -6.46 15.15 -2.65
CA ALA A 240 -6.50 14.63 -4.03
C ALA A 240 -5.11 14.56 -4.71
N GLU A 241 -4.30 15.62 -4.61
CA GLU A 241 -2.95 15.65 -5.20
C GLU A 241 -2.02 14.61 -4.57
N ARG A 242 -2.06 14.46 -3.25
CA ARG A 242 -1.24 13.47 -2.54
C ARG A 242 -1.68 12.05 -2.89
N MET A 243 -3.00 11.82 -2.95
CA MET A 243 -3.57 10.52 -3.36
C MET A 243 -3.15 10.16 -4.78
N LEU A 244 -3.18 11.12 -5.71
CA LEU A 244 -2.73 10.91 -7.10
C LEU A 244 -1.24 10.58 -7.15
N ALA A 245 -0.39 11.40 -6.53
CA ALA A 245 1.06 11.19 -6.54
C ALA A 245 1.47 9.86 -5.89
N ALA A 246 0.83 9.50 -4.76
CA ALA A 246 1.08 8.22 -4.10
C ALA A 246 0.61 7.03 -4.97
N SER A 247 -0.57 7.13 -5.61
CA SER A 247 -1.07 6.09 -6.52
C SER A 247 -0.13 5.87 -7.70
N ASP A 248 0.43 6.95 -8.28
CA ASP A 248 1.39 6.83 -9.39
C ASP A 248 2.67 6.12 -8.96
N LEU A 249 3.19 6.38 -7.75
CA LEU A 249 4.36 5.69 -7.20
C LEU A 249 4.07 4.21 -6.92
N ILE A 250 2.91 3.91 -6.36
CA ILE A 250 2.48 2.54 -6.07
C ILE A 250 2.32 1.76 -7.37
N LEU A 251 1.66 2.32 -8.37
CA LEU A 251 1.46 1.66 -9.67
C LEU A 251 2.77 1.49 -10.46
N ALA A 252 3.77 2.34 -10.24
CA ALA A 252 5.10 2.12 -10.78
C ALA A 252 5.80 0.91 -10.14
N ALA A 253 5.50 0.60 -8.87
CA ALA A 253 6.03 -0.57 -8.15
C ALA A 253 5.20 -1.83 -8.38
N ASN A 254 3.87 -1.70 -8.47
CA ASN A 254 2.91 -2.79 -8.74
C ASN A 254 1.87 -2.34 -9.78
N PRO A 255 2.14 -2.51 -11.08
CA PRO A 255 1.23 -2.08 -12.14
C PRO A 255 -0.14 -2.79 -12.16
N LYS A 256 -0.27 -3.92 -11.42
CA LYS A 256 -1.51 -4.72 -11.35
C LYS A 256 -2.32 -4.46 -10.08
N ASP A 257 -1.99 -3.44 -9.29
CA ASP A 257 -2.74 -3.08 -8.08
C ASP A 257 -4.05 -2.36 -8.44
N VAL A 258 -5.13 -3.13 -8.54
CA VAL A 258 -6.47 -2.62 -8.91
C VAL A 258 -7.03 -1.63 -7.89
N ASN A 259 -6.66 -1.76 -6.61
CA ASN A 259 -7.09 -0.81 -5.59
C ASN A 259 -6.36 0.54 -5.76
N ALA A 260 -5.06 0.53 -6.05
CA ALA A 260 -4.32 1.75 -6.36
C ALA A 260 -4.86 2.43 -7.64
N MET A 261 -5.26 1.66 -8.67
CA MET A 261 -5.93 2.21 -9.85
C MET A 261 -7.25 2.89 -9.48
N THR A 262 -8.05 2.26 -8.61
CA THR A 262 -9.31 2.84 -8.14
C THR A 262 -9.07 4.14 -7.36
N PHE A 263 -8.13 4.17 -6.42
CA PHE A 263 -7.77 5.39 -5.69
C PHE A 263 -7.23 6.49 -6.61
N ARG A 264 -6.50 6.13 -7.66
CA ARG A 264 -6.05 7.08 -8.68
C ARG A 264 -7.24 7.71 -9.42
N GLY A 265 -8.24 6.91 -9.77
CA GLY A 265 -9.50 7.39 -10.34
C GLY A 265 -10.25 8.33 -9.38
N ASP A 266 -10.36 7.95 -8.11
CA ASP A 266 -10.94 8.79 -7.05
C ASP A 266 -10.18 10.12 -6.88
N ALA A 267 -8.85 10.12 -7.02
CA ALA A 267 -8.05 11.34 -6.97
C ALA A 267 -8.41 12.31 -8.11
N TYR A 268 -8.54 11.82 -9.33
CA TYR A 268 -9.00 12.65 -10.47
C TYR A 268 -10.42 13.18 -10.23
N TYR A 269 -11.32 12.36 -9.74
CA TYR A 269 -12.67 12.79 -9.40
C TYR A 269 -12.67 13.93 -8.36
N LEU A 270 -11.91 13.78 -7.28
CA LEU A 270 -11.77 14.82 -6.26
C LEU A 270 -11.14 16.10 -6.81
N LEU A 271 -10.15 16.00 -7.71
CA LEU A 271 -9.57 17.16 -8.38
C LEU A 271 -10.59 17.91 -9.24
N ILE A 272 -11.46 17.17 -9.95
CA ILE A 272 -12.56 17.78 -10.71
C ILE A 272 -13.51 18.52 -9.78
N GLU A 273 -13.94 17.89 -8.69
CA GLU A 273 -14.82 18.52 -7.70
C GLU A 273 -14.18 19.79 -7.10
N GLN A 274 -12.95 19.70 -6.65
CA GLN A 274 -12.27 20.80 -5.94
C GLN A 274 -11.88 21.97 -6.85
N ARG A 275 -11.42 21.69 -8.08
CA ARG A 275 -10.85 22.71 -8.96
C ARG A 275 -11.83 23.27 -9.96
N PHE A 276 -12.83 22.49 -10.39
CA PHE A 276 -13.74 22.88 -11.46
C PHE A 276 -15.18 23.04 -10.98
N LYS A 277 -15.79 22.02 -10.39
CA LYS A 277 -17.21 22.13 -10.00
C LYS A 277 -17.46 23.18 -8.92
N ALA A 278 -16.55 23.31 -7.95
CA ALA A 278 -16.63 24.35 -6.93
C ALA A 278 -16.53 25.77 -7.54
N LYS A 279 -15.70 25.92 -8.59
CA LYS A 279 -15.47 27.21 -9.25
C LYS A 279 -16.54 27.52 -10.31
N TYR A 280 -17.09 26.48 -10.96
CA TYR A 280 -18.03 26.60 -12.08
C TYR A 280 -19.27 25.70 -11.80
N PRO A 281 -20.17 26.10 -10.90
CA PRO A 281 -21.31 25.26 -10.50
C PRO A 281 -22.35 25.06 -11.60
N LYS A 282 -22.33 25.87 -12.67
CA LYS A 282 -23.19 25.74 -13.84
C LYS A 282 -22.38 25.39 -15.07
N ALA A 283 -22.89 24.47 -15.90
CA ALA A 283 -22.20 24.00 -17.12
C ALA A 283 -21.88 25.16 -18.08
N GLU A 284 -22.74 26.19 -18.17
CA GLU A 284 -22.54 27.35 -19.04
C GLU A 284 -21.33 28.19 -18.65
N GLN A 285 -20.88 28.10 -17.40
CA GLN A 285 -19.71 28.82 -16.90
C GLN A 285 -18.39 28.15 -17.30
N THR A 286 -18.45 26.95 -17.88
CA THR A 286 -17.27 26.15 -18.23
C THR A 286 -16.85 26.26 -19.68
N ALA A 287 -17.49 27.11 -20.50
CA ALA A 287 -17.24 27.18 -21.96
C ALA A 287 -15.76 27.36 -22.36
N GLY A 288 -14.92 27.94 -21.49
CA GLY A 288 -13.46 28.02 -21.69
C GLY A 288 -12.64 26.92 -20.97
N ALA A 289 -13.24 26.17 -20.05
CA ALA A 289 -12.58 25.15 -19.21
C ALA A 289 -12.88 23.71 -19.68
N THR A 290 -13.83 23.52 -20.57
CA THR A 290 -14.37 22.21 -21.03
C THR A 290 -13.28 21.27 -21.55
N ARG A 291 -12.24 21.80 -22.21
CA ARG A 291 -11.09 20.99 -22.68
C ARG A 291 -10.28 20.36 -21.54
N ARG A 292 -10.17 21.03 -20.38
CA ARG A 292 -9.40 20.52 -19.23
C ARG A 292 -10.21 19.51 -18.42
N VAL A 293 -11.52 19.73 -18.27
CA VAL A 293 -12.43 18.82 -17.58
C VAL A 293 -12.57 17.50 -18.33
N SER A 294 -12.73 17.53 -19.65
CA SER A 294 -12.81 16.33 -20.49
C SER A 294 -11.50 15.54 -20.46
N GLY A 295 -10.34 16.19 -20.40
CA GLY A 295 -9.05 15.50 -20.24
C GLY A 295 -8.93 14.74 -18.92
N LEU A 296 -9.39 15.33 -17.80
CA LEU A 296 -9.40 14.67 -16.48
C LEU A 296 -10.42 13.53 -16.43
N GLN A 297 -11.60 13.70 -17.04
CA GLN A 297 -12.61 12.64 -17.15
C GLN A 297 -12.14 11.47 -18.01
N GLN A 298 -11.45 11.74 -19.12
CA GLN A 298 -10.87 10.69 -19.96
C GLN A 298 -9.77 9.92 -19.22
N ALA A 299 -8.95 10.59 -18.41
CA ALA A 299 -7.96 9.91 -17.56
C ALA A 299 -8.61 9.01 -16.51
N THR A 300 -9.80 9.38 -16.00
CA THR A 300 -10.57 8.56 -15.05
C THR A 300 -11.20 7.34 -15.74
N LEU A 301 -11.69 7.48 -16.97
CA LEU A 301 -12.33 6.41 -17.74
C LEU A 301 -11.32 5.45 -18.42
N GLY A 302 -10.11 5.89 -18.68
CA GLY A 302 -9.03 5.06 -19.25
C GLY A 302 -8.37 4.11 -18.25
N LEU A 303 -8.89 4.02 -17.00
CA LEU A 303 -8.39 3.18 -15.94
C LEU A 303 -9.28 1.94 -15.65
N VAL A 304 -10.32 1.71 -16.48
CA VAL A 304 -11.21 0.54 -16.35
C VAL A 304 -10.87 -0.49 -17.42
#